data_8af6e1fcf9ee192f669f90647722d406
#
_entry.id   8af6e1fcf9ee192f669f90647722d406
#
_cell.length_a   1.000
_cell.length_b   1.000
_cell.length_c   1.000
_cell.angle_alpha   90.00
_cell.angle_beta   90.00
_cell.angle_gamma   90.00
#
_symmetry.space_group_name_H-M   'P 1'
#
loop_
_entity.id
_entity.type
_entity.pdbx_description
1 polymer ?
#
loop_
_entity_poly.entity_id
_entity_poly.type
_entity_poly.pdbx_seq_one_letter_code
_entity_poly.pdbx_strand_id
1 'polypeptide(L)'
;AYQHLIAIKVKLNGLGGYRKDIMRQFKVKKNPNIDLSRSYLNHAIENLSPEDLPSRVRQRIKQLHLKRKLRTDAVGLMDIVVGASVDFMLQLGEDRREQYFADALHFFQHRYGKENVMYCLCHLDEHNPHVHIGVIPVTPDGRLSARDLFNPKSLEKLQTDFHREVAQHYGLERGQHHARNYLELN
;
A
#
# COMPACT_ATOMS: atom_id res chain seq x y z
N ALA A 1 11.68 17.64 4.80
CA ALA A 1 11.41 16.21 4.65
C ALA A 1 10.23 16.00 3.69
N TYR A 2 10.18 14.89 3.00
CA TYR A 2 9.22 14.62 1.93
C TYR A 2 8.36 13.42 2.24
N GLN A 3 7.09 13.45 1.78
CA GLN A 3 6.26 12.25 1.74
C GLN A 3 6.81 11.23 0.73
N HIS A 4 6.65 9.94 1.05
CA HIS A 4 6.89 8.84 0.12
C HIS A 4 5.58 8.08 -0.09
N LEU A 5 5.20 7.91 -1.35
CA LEU A 5 4.02 7.15 -1.73
C LEU A 5 4.30 6.45 -3.06
N ILE A 6 4.25 5.11 -3.03
CA ILE A 6 4.55 4.25 -4.18
C ILE A 6 3.38 3.28 -4.35
N ALA A 7 2.91 3.07 -5.58
CA ALA A 7 1.87 2.12 -5.91
C ALA A 7 2.44 0.94 -6.71
N ILE A 8 2.27 -0.27 -6.19
CA ILE A 8 2.79 -1.51 -6.76
C ILE A 8 1.63 -2.39 -7.24
N LYS A 9 1.69 -2.82 -8.50
CA LYS A 9 0.69 -3.73 -9.09
C LYS A 9 0.92 -5.15 -8.60
N VAL A 10 -0.14 -5.80 -8.11
CA VAL A 10 -0.12 -7.21 -7.71
C VAL A 10 -1.14 -7.97 -8.54
N LYS A 11 -0.67 -8.97 -9.29
CA LYS A 11 -1.52 -9.81 -10.13
C LYS A 11 -2.29 -10.82 -9.28
N LEU A 12 -3.47 -11.23 -9.75
CA LEU A 12 -4.31 -12.21 -9.05
C LEU A 12 -3.56 -13.53 -8.76
N ASN A 13 -2.76 -14.01 -9.71
CA ASN A 13 -1.95 -15.22 -9.52
C ASN A 13 -0.73 -15.02 -8.62
N GLY A 14 -0.41 -13.79 -8.23
CA GLY A 14 0.70 -13.43 -7.35
C GLY A 14 0.31 -13.09 -5.90
N LEU A 15 -0.98 -13.06 -5.58
CA LEU A 15 -1.47 -12.60 -4.27
C LEU A 15 -0.90 -13.41 -3.08
N GLY A 16 -0.84 -14.73 -3.20
CA GLY A 16 -0.33 -15.60 -2.14
C GLY A 16 1.16 -15.39 -1.88
N GLY A 17 1.96 -15.28 -2.94
CA GLY A 17 3.40 -15.01 -2.84
C GLY A 17 3.66 -13.61 -2.26
N TYR A 18 2.94 -12.61 -2.74
CA TYR A 18 3.07 -11.24 -2.23
C TYR A 18 2.73 -11.15 -0.74
N ARG A 19 1.61 -11.77 -0.31
CA ARG A 19 1.25 -11.85 1.10
C ARG A 19 2.36 -12.45 1.95
N LYS A 20 2.93 -13.57 1.52
CA LYS A 20 4.03 -14.23 2.23
C LYS A 20 5.25 -13.30 2.36
N ASP A 21 5.58 -12.56 1.31
CA ASP A 21 6.72 -11.65 1.32
C ASP A 21 6.52 -10.49 2.31
N ILE A 22 5.37 -9.82 2.29
CA ILE A 22 5.11 -8.70 3.22
C ILE A 22 4.92 -9.16 4.67
N MET A 23 4.46 -10.40 4.90
CA MET A 23 4.37 -11.00 6.22
C MET A 23 5.65 -11.70 6.69
N ARG A 24 6.73 -11.59 5.92
CA ARG A 24 8.03 -12.23 6.20
C ARG A 24 7.97 -13.75 6.31
N GLN A 25 7.04 -14.39 5.61
CA GLN A 25 6.85 -15.84 5.56
C GLN A 25 7.57 -16.47 4.36
N PHE A 26 8.85 -16.18 4.19
CA PHE A 26 9.70 -16.71 3.13
C PHE A 26 10.83 -17.55 3.69
N LYS A 27 11.30 -18.53 2.91
CA LYS A 27 12.41 -19.42 3.31
C LYS A 27 13.78 -18.77 3.14
N VAL A 28 13.91 -17.87 2.16
CA VAL A 28 15.17 -17.19 1.83
C VAL A 28 14.93 -15.71 1.73
N LYS A 29 15.69 -14.93 2.50
CA LYS A 29 15.65 -13.47 2.46
C LYS A 29 16.22 -12.96 1.13
N LYS A 30 15.39 -12.33 0.31
CA LYS A 30 15.78 -11.74 -0.97
C LYS A 30 16.26 -10.29 -0.83
N ASN A 31 15.67 -9.54 0.12
CA ASN A 31 16.01 -8.15 0.35
C ASN A 31 16.98 -8.03 1.54
N PRO A 32 18.24 -7.60 1.30
CA PRO A 32 19.24 -7.47 2.37
C PRO A 32 18.88 -6.39 3.41
N ASN A 33 18.00 -5.44 3.08
CA ASN A 33 17.61 -4.35 3.96
C ASN A 33 16.63 -4.78 5.06
N ILE A 34 16.08 -6.00 4.99
CA ILE A 34 15.18 -6.53 6.01
C ILE A 34 16.00 -7.11 7.16
N ASP A 35 15.78 -6.62 8.36
CA ASP A 35 16.31 -7.20 9.60
C ASP A 35 15.27 -8.14 10.22
N LEU A 36 15.39 -9.43 9.92
CA LEU A 36 14.43 -10.44 10.38
C LEU A 36 14.35 -10.55 11.92
N SER A 37 15.40 -10.14 12.65
CA SER A 37 15.37 -10.11 14.11
C SER A 37 14.42 -9.06 14.66
N ARG A 38 14.01 -8.09 13.85
CA ARG A 38 13.06 -7.03 14.17
C ARG A 38 11.67 -7.23 13.59
N SER A 39 11.44 -8.29 12.80
CA SER A 39 10.15 -8.50 12.15
C SER A 39 8.98 -8.70 13.12
N TYR A 40 9.25 -9.03 14.38
CA TYR A 40 8.24 -9.08 15.44
C TYR A 40 7.61 -7.72 15.76
N LEU A 41 8.26 -6.61 15.36
CA LEU A 41 7.75 -5.24 15.49
C LEU A 41 6.71 -4.88 14.41
N ASN A 42 6.69 -5.63 13.31
CA ASN A 42 5.72 -5.42 12.24
C ASN A 42 4.32 -5.72 12.75
N HIS A 43 3.35 -4.88 12.41
CA HIS A 43 2.00 -5.03 12.93
C HIS A 43 0.97 -4.40 11.99
N ALA A 44 -0.27 -4.89 12.08
CA ALA A 44 -1.40 -4.33 11.37
C ALA A 44 -1.91 -3.06 12.05
N ILE A 45 -2.19 -2.03 11.26
CA ILE A 45 -2.89 -0.83 11.70
C ILE A 45 -4.39 -1.14 11.71
N GLU A 46 -5.07 -0.80 12.81
CA GLU A 46 -6.52 -1.03 13.02
C GLU A 46 -6.94 -2.49 12.72
N ASN A 47 -6.10 -3.45 13.08
CA ASN A 47 -6.33 -4.89 12.89
C ASN A 47 -6.52 -5.31 11.42
N LEU A 48 -6.13 -4.50 10.45
CA LEU A 48 -6.21 -4.81 9.02
C LEU A 48 -4.97 -5.61 8.58
N SER A 49 -4.95 -6.89 8.96
CA SER A 49 -3.91 -7.84 8.58
C SER A 49 -4.10 -8.37 7.14
N PRO A 50 -3.00 -8.67 6.41
CA PRO A 50 -3.08 -9.33 5.10
C PRO A 50 -3.31 -10.85 5.17
N GLU A 51 -3.62 -11.41 6.33
CA GLU A 51 -4.02 -12.81 6.45
C GLU A 51 -5.22 -13.10 5.53
N ASP A 52 -5.23 -14.30 4.94
CA ASP A 52 -6.26 -14.75 4.00
C ASP A 52 -6.47 -13.81 2.80
N LEU A 53 -5.46 -13.02 2.44
CA LEU A 53 -5.55 -12.05 1.37
C LEU A 53 -6.09 -12.61 0.05
N PRO A 54 -5.60 -13.77 -0.48
CA PRO A 54 -6.11 -14.29 -1.74
C PRO A 54 -7.62 -14.58 -1.72
N SER A 55 -8.14 -15.16 -0.65
CA SER A 55 -9.56 -15.47 -0.54
C SER A 55 -10.42 -14.22 -0.35
N ARG A 56 -9.95 -13.25 0.42
CA ARG A 56 -10.65 -11.98 0.66
C ARG A 56 -10.74 -11.13 -0.63
N VAL A 57 -9.66 -11.10 -1.41
CA VAL A 57 -9.67 -10.40 -2.72
C VAL A 57 -10.64 -11.08 -3.67
N ARG A 58 -10.61 -12.41 -3.79
CA ARG A 58 -11.55 -13.15 -4.65
C ARG A 58 -13.01 -12.93 -4.22
N GLN A 59 -13.28 -12.96 -2.91
CA GLN A 59 -14.62 -12.70 -2.39
C GLN A 59 -15.11 -11.30 -2.76
N ARG A 60 -14.27 -10.29 -2.61
CA ARG A 60 -14.64 -8.91 -2.99
C ARG A 60 -14.88 -8.80 -4.49
N ILE A 61 -14.03 -9.37 -5.33
CA ILE A 61 -14.21 -9.38 -6.79
C ILE A 61 -15.51 -10.09 -7.18
N LYS A 62 -15.85 -11.19 -6.53
CA LYS A 62 -17.12 -11.90 -6.77
C LYS A 62 -18.35 -11.01 -6.52
N GLN A 63 -18.28 -10.15 -5.50
CA GLN A 63 -19.36 -9.20 -5.19
C GLN A 63 -19.57 -8.13 -6.27
N LEU A 64 -18.59 -7.91 -7.15
CA LEU A 64 -18.71 -6.93 -8.25
C LEU A 64 -19.58 -7.43 -9.40
N HIS A 65 -19.85 -8.73 -9.47
CA HIS A 65 -20.62 -9.34 -10.58
C HIS A 65 -20.12 -8.92 -11.97
N LEU A 66 -18.80 -9.04 -12.20
CA LEU A 66 -18.16 -8.63 -13.44
C LEU A 66 -18.78 -9.36 -14.65
N LYS A 67 -19.01 -8.62 -15.72
CA LYS A 67 -19.61 -9.16 -16.98
C LYS A 67 -18.69 -10.15 -17.69
N ARG A 68 -17.38 -10.06 -17.49
CA ARG A 68 -16.38 -10.91 -18.14
C ARG A 68 -15.49 -11.54 -17.08
N LYS A 69 -15.10 -12.80 -17.35
CA LYS A 69 -14.11 -13.51 -16.52
C LYS A 69 -12.76 -12.76 -16.56
N LEU A 70 -12.16 -12.59 -15.41
CA LEU A 70 -10.82 -12.01 -15.32
C LEU A 70 -9.76 -13.02 -15.76
N ARG A 71 -8.71 -12.51 -16.38
CA ARG A 71 -7.48 -13.28 -16.62
C ARG A 71 -6.78 -13.54 -15.28
N THR A 72 -6.07 -14.64 -15.18
CA THR A 72 -5.30 -15.00 -13.96
C THR A 72 -4.17 -14.02 -13.67
N ASP A 73 -3.64 -13.36 -14.69
CA ASP A 73 -2.59 -12.34 -14.63
C ASP A 73 -3.13 -10.90 -14.56
N ALA A 74 -4.45 -10.72 -14.41
CA ALA A 74 -5.03 -9.40 -14.20
C ALA A 74 -4.53 -8.81 -12.87
N VAL A 75 -4.36 -7.49 -12.82
CA VAL A 75 -4.04 -6.77 -11.57
C VAL A 75 -5.28 -6.79 -10.68
N GLY A 76 -5.20 -7.51 -9.57
CA GLY A 76 -6.29 -7.65 -8.60
C GLY A 76 -6.12 -6.80 -7.35
N LEU A 77 -4.92 -6.29 -7.12
CA LEU A 77 -4.57 -5.50 -5.95
C LEU A 77 -3.51 -4.45 -6.32
N MET A 78 -3.64 -3.28 -5.72
CA MET A 78 -2.57 -2.28 -5.67
C MET A 78 -2.04 -2.25 -4.25
N ASP A 79 -0.74 -2.48 -4.08
CA ASP A 79 -0.08 -2.28 -2.80
C ASP A 79 0.52 -0.88 -2.76
N ILE A 80 0.02 -0.06 -1.85
CA ILE A 80 0.46 1.32 -1.71
C ILE A 80 1.37 1.43 -0.51
N VAL A 81 2.63 1.73 -0.77
CA VAL A 81 3.66 1.93 0.27
C VAL A 81 3.68 3.40 0.65
N VAL A 82 3.44 3.68 1.92
CA VAL A 82 3.44 5.04 2.46
C VAL A 82 4.49 5.15 3.56
N GLY A 83 5.33 6.15 3.43
CA GLY A 83 6.33 6.54 4.40
C GLY A 83 6.71 8.01 4.23
N ALA A 84 7.89 8.37 4.66
CA ALA A 84 8.49 9.69 4.48
C ALA A 84 10.01 9.59 4.50
N SER A 85 10.70 10.72 4.40
CA SER A 85 12.15 10.79 4.56
C SER A 85 12.60 10.10 5.85
N VAL A 86 13.67 9.33 5.77
CA VAL A 86 14.16 8.46 6.87
C VAL A 86 14.33 9.23 8.17
N ASP A 87 15.06 10.34 8.15
CA ASP A 87 15.32 11.14 9.36
C ASP A 87 14.03 11.62 10.02
N PHE A 88 13.05 12.00 9.22
CA PHE A 88 11.73 12.39 9.72
C PHE A 88 11.04 11.22 10.42
N MET A 89 10.98 10.05 9.76
CA MET A 89 10.31 8.88 10.32
C MET A 89 10.95 8.39 11.63
N LEU A 90 12.29 8.48 11.74
CA LEU A 90 13.01 8.08 12.95
C LEU A 90 12.82 9.08 14.10
N GLN A 91 12.62 10.37 13.81
CA GLN A 91 12.42 11.42 14.81
C GLN A 91 10.97 11.60 15.24
N LEU A 92 10.01 11.08 14.47
CA LEU A 92 8.58 11.35 14.67
C LEU A 92 8.05 10.81 16.01
N GLY A 93 8.68 9.79 16.55
CA GLY A 93 8.18 9.09 17.73
C GLY A 93 7.08 8.08 17.41
N GLU A 94 6.90 7.10 18.29
CA GLU A 94 6.02 5.96 18.03
C GLU A 94 4.56 6.37 17.85
N ASP A 95 3.99 7.11 18.82
CA ASP A 95 2.57 7.50 18.79
C ASP A 95 2.24 8.36 17.56
N ARG A 96 3.12 9.28 17.23
CA ARG A 96 2.92 10.17 16.10
C ARG A 96 3.07 9.44 14.77
N ARG A 97 3.95 8.45 14.71
CA ARG A 97 4.13 7.57 13.55
C ARG A 97 2.89 6.70 13.32
N GLU A 98 2.36 6.10 14.39
CA GLU A 98 1.11 5.33 14.31
C GLU A 98 -0.05 6.20 13.83
N GLN A 99 -0.15 7.43 14.30
CA GLN A 99 -1.16 8.39 13.84
C GLN A 99 -1.01 8.70 12.36
N TYR A 100 0.21 8.93 11.89
CA TYR A 100 0.49 9.17 10.46
C TYR A 100 0.03 8.00 9.57
N PHE A 101 0.31 6.78 10.02
CA PHE A 101 -0.10 5.59 9.29
C PHE A 101 -1.62 5.35 9.33
N ALA A 102 -2.26 5.63 10.46
CA ALA A 102 -3.72 5.58 10.57
C ALA A 102 -4.41 6.63 9.68
N ASP A 103 -3.88 7.84 9.64
CA ASP A 103 -4.39 8.90 8.76
C ASP A 103 -4.23 8.53 7.29
N ALA A 104 -3.10 7.90 6.92
CA ALA A 104 -2.90 7.37 5.57
C ALA A 104 -3.94 6.29 5.25
N LEU A 105 -4.18 5.34 6.15
CA LEU A 105 -5.20 4.31 5.98
C LEU A 105 -6.59 4.93 5.73
N HIS A 106 -6.99 5.89 6.55
CA HIS A 106 -8.29 6.55 6.43
C HIS A 106 -8.43 7.33 5.12
N PHE A 107 -7.35 7.97 4.65
CA PHE A 107 -7.32 8.61 3.35
C PHE A 107 -7.61 7.62 2.21
N PHE A 108 -6.98 6.44 2.21
CA PHE A 108 -7.20 5.44 1.18
C PHE A 108 -8.55 4.78 1.27
N GLN A 109 -9.07 4.53 2.48
CA GLN A 109 -10.44 4.03 2.69
C GLN A 109 -11.48 5.00 2.16
N HIS A 110 -11.30 6.29 2.40
CA HIS A 110 -12.21 7.32 1.89
C HIS A 110 -12.14 7.44 0.36
N ARG A 111 -10.94 7.37 -0.20
CA ARG A 111 -10.71 7.55 -1.64
C ARG A 111 -11.20 6.38 -2.50
N TYR A 112 -10.96 5.15 -2.08
CA TYR A 112 -11.21 3.95 -2.89
C TYR A 112 -12.34 3.08 -2.36
N GLY A 113 -12.92 3.41 -1.23
CA GLY A 113 -13.93 2.61 -0.55
C GLY A 113 -13.32 1.71 0.52
N LYS A 114 -13.88 1.76 1.73
CA LYS A 114 -13.42 0.97 2.88
C LYS A 114 -13.46 -0.53 2.58
N GLU A 115 -14.45 -1.00 1.85
CA GLU A 115 -14.65 -2.39 1.42
C GLU A 115 -13.57 -2.89 0.46
N ASN A 116 -12.83 -1.99 -0.19
CA ASN A 116 -11.77 -2.29 -1.15
C ASN A 116 -10.37 -2.25 -0.52
N VAL A 117 -10.24 -1.79 0.72
CA VAL A 117 -8.96 -1.77 1.44
C VAL A 117 -8.81 -3.05 2.24
N MET A 118 -7.87 -3.90 1.82
CA MET A 118 -7.72 -5.26 2.34
C MET A 118 -6.82 -5.35 3.55
N TYR A 119 -5.80 -4.50 3.64
CA TYR A 119 -4.86 -4.49 4.76
C TYR A 119 -4.15 -3.13 4.91
N CYS A 120 -3.60 -2.93 6.10
CA CYS A 120 -2.63 -1.90 6.39
C CYS A 120 -1.58 -2.49 7.34
N LEU A 121 -0.40 -2.82 6.80
CA LEU A 121 0.68 -3.49 7.52
C LEU A 121 1.89 -2.58 7.70
N CYS A 122 2.23 -2.30 8.94
CA CYS A 122 3.42 -1.52 9.30
C CYS A 122 4.67 -2.39 9.29
N HIS A 123 5.71 -1.93 8.59
CA HIS A 123 7.05 -2.52 8.59
C HIS A 123 8.01 -1.64 9.40
N LEU A 124 8.57 -2.22 10.45
CA LEU A 124 9.60 -1.62 11.31
C LEU A 124 10.91 -2.42 11.28
N ASP A 125 10.98 -3.43 10.45
CA ASP A 125 12.13 -4.31 10.26
C ASP A 125 13.03 -3.90 9.08
N GLU A 126 12.78 -2.74 8.50
CA GLU A 126 13.62 -2.09 7.51
C GLU A 126 14.13 -0.74 8.05
N HIS A 127 15.15 -0.19 7.39
CA HIS A 127 15.76 1.06 7.83
C HIS A 127 14.76 2.22 7.91
N ASN A 128 13.83 2.29 6.97
CA ASN A 128 12.83 3.35 6.92
C ASN A 128 11.43 2.80 7.27
N PRO A 129 10.83 3.18 8.41
CA PRO A 129 9.47 2.79 8.76
C PRO A 129 8.45 3.19 7.71
N HIS A 130 7.59 2.25 7.31
CA HIS A 130 6.55 2.48 6.31
C HIS A 130 5.37 1.54 6.51
N VAL A 131 4.27 1.83 5.82
CA VAL A 131 3.11 0.92 5.75
C VAL A 131 2.84 0.46 4.33
N HIS A 132 2.35 -0.76 4.23
CA HIS A 132 1.74 -1.33 3.04
C HIS A 132 0.23 -1.28 3.17
N ILE A 133 -0.45 -0.62 2.24
CA ILE A 133 -1.92 -0.53 2.19
C ILE A 133 -2.39 -1.21 0.91
N GLY A 134 -3.11 -2.32 1.05
CA GLY A 134 -3.62 -3.09 -0.09
C GLY A 134 -5.00 -2.64 -0.52
N VAL A 135 -5.14 -2.21 -1.78
CA VAL A 135 -6.39 -1.67 -2.34
C VAL A 135 -6.78 -2.47 -3.58
N ILE A 136 -8.00 -2.99 -3.59
CA ILE A 136 -8.58 -3.56 -4.80
C ILE A 136 -9.02 -2.41 -5.72
N PRO A 137 -8.53 -2.34 -6.97
CA PRO A 137 -8.78 -1.19 -7.85
C PRO A 137 -10.17 -1.25 -8.48
N VAL A 138 -11.20 -1.00 -7.68
CA VAL A 138 -12.59 -0.95 -8.11
C VAL A 138 -12.95 0.47 -8.53
N THR A 139 -13.39 0.62 -9.78
CA THR A 139 -13.84 1.91 -10.31
C THR A 139 -15.20 2.32 -9.72
N PRO A 140 -15.58 3.62 -9.77
CA PRO A 140 -16.88 4.07 -9.28
C PRO A 140 -18.07 3.36 -9.93
N ASP A 141 -17.93 2.91 -11.19
CA ASP A 141 -18.95 2.15 -11.90
C ASP A 141 -18.86 0.63 -11.70
N GLY A 142 -18.05 0.16 -10.73
CA GLY A 142 -18.02 -1.24 -10.30
C GLY A 142 -17.15 -2.17 -11.15
N ARG A 143 -16.26 -1.65 -11.98
CA ARG A 143 -15.29 -2.44 -12.75
C ARG A 143 -13.98 -2.61 -11.96
N LEU A 144 -13.23 -3.66 -12.26
CA LEU A 144 -11.87 -3.83 -11.77
C LEU A 144 -10.91 -3.24 -12.82
N SER A 145 -10.26 -2.11 -12.49
CA SER A 145 -9.34 -1.45 -13.41
C SER A 145 -8.24 -0.66 -12.70
N ALA A 146 -7.08 -1.28 -12.53
CA ALA A 146 -5.88 -0.60 -12.06
C ALA A 146 -5.44 0.49 -13.05
N ARG A 147 -5.62 0.25 -14.36
CA ARG A 147 -5.28 1.21 -15.42
C ARG A 147 -6.02 2.54 -15.26
N ASP A 148 -7.32 2.49 -14.96
CA ASP A 148 -8.14 3.70 -14.85
C ASP A 148 -7.83 4.49 -13.57
N LEU A 149 -7.58 3.78 -12.46
CA LEU A 149 -7.38 4.41 -11.16
C LEU A 149 -5.93 4.80 -10.85
N PHE A 150 -4.95 4.14 -11.48
CA PHE A 150 -3.52 4.27 -11.17
C PHE A 150 -2.67 4.53 -12.43
N ASN A 151 -3.20 5.27 -13.41
CA ASN A 151 -2.41 5.77 -14.52
C ASN A 151 -1.53 6.96 -14.08
N PRO A 152 -0.56 7.42 -14.90
CA PRO A 152 0.34 8.51 -14.52
C PRO A 152 -0.36 9.77 -14.01
N LYS A 153 -1.42 10.20 -14.67
CA LYS A 153 -2.20 11.39 -14.29
C LYS A 153 -2.92 11.19 -12.95
N SER A 154 -3.53 10.01 -12.75
CA SER A 154 -4.20 9.65 -11.48
C SER A 154 -3.21 9.54 -10.33
N LEU A 155 -1.99 9.01 -10.58
CA LEU A 155 -0.93 8.92 -9.59
C LEU A 155 -0.40 10.30 -9.19
N GLU A 156 -0.25 11.22 -10.13
CA GLU A 156 0.14 12.59 -9.83
C GLU A 156 -0.91 13.29 -8.95
N LYS A 157 -2.19 13.13 -9.30
CA LYS A 157 -3.29 13.64 -8.49
C LYS A 157 -3.33 13.01 -7.10
N LEU A 158 -3.11 11.70 -7.00
CA LEU A 158 -3.03 10.98 -5.72
C LEU A 158 -1.94 11.56 -4.82
N GLN A 159 -0.75 11.82 -5.35
CA GLN A 159 0.36 12.44 -4.61
C GLN A 159 -0.04 13.82 -4.06
N THR A 160 -0.70 14.63 -4.88
CA THR A 160 -1.13 15.98 -4.51
C THR A 160 -2.22 15.95 -3.44
N ASP A 161 -3.22 15.09 -3.63
CA ASP A 161 -4.34 14.97 -2.69
C ASP A 161 -3.87 14.39 -1.35
N PHE A 162 -3.00 13.38 -1.35
CA PHE A 162 -2.41 12.81 -0.14
C PHE A 162 -1.58 13.86 0.62
N HIS A 163 -0.78 14.65 -0.08
CA HIS A 163 -0.06 15.75 0.54
C HIS A 163 -1.00 16.72 1.24
N ARG A 164 -2.02 17.20 0.53
CA ARG A 164 -2.96 18.19 1.05
C ARG A 164 -3.77 17.66 2.25
N GLU A 165 -4.20 16.41 2.19
CA GLU A 165 -5.13 15.83 3.17
C GLU A 165 -4.43 15.14 4.34
N VAL A 166 -3.18 14.70 4.17
CA VAL A 166 -2.44 13.97 5.20
C VAL A 166 -1.06 14.60 5.46
N ALA A 167 -0.14 14.53 4.51
CA ALA A 167 1.28 14.73 4.76
C ALA A 167 1.64 16.15 5.21
N GLN A 168 0.97 17.17 4.69
CA GLN A 168 1.21 18.57 5.09
C GLN A 168 0.92 18.81 6.59
N HIS A 169 -0.01 18.07 7.19
CA HIS A 169 -0.34 18.20 8.62
C HIS A 169 0.78 17.68 9.53
N TYR A 170 1.71 16.95 8.96
CA TYR A 170 2.94 16.46 9.61
C TYR A 170 4.18 17.29 9.24
N GLY A 171 4.02 18.39 8.49
CA GLY A 171 5.12 19.24 8.05
C GLY A 171 5.94 18.64 6.91
N LEU A 172 5.41 17.66 6.19
CA LEU A 172 6.06 17.05 5.05
C LEU A 172 5.80 17.86 3.77
N GLU A 173 6.78 17.91 2.90
CA GLU A 173 6.64 18.41 1.55
C GLU A 173 6.18 17.29 0.60
N ARG A 174 5.46 17.68 -0.46
CA ARG A 174 4.99 16.72 -1.46
C ARG A 174 6.14 16.02 -2.20
N GLY A 175 7.26 16.71 -2.36
CA GLY A 175 8.37 16.30 -3.22
C GLY A 175 8.16 16.64 -4.68
N GLN A 176 9.24 16.61 -5.45
CA GLN A 176 9.21 16.82 -6.90
C GLN A 176 8.97 15.49 -7.61
N HIS A 177 8.31 15.57 -8.75
CA HIS A 177 8.01 14.42 -9.59
C HIS A 177 9.30 13.89 -10.24
N HIS A 178 9.82 12.78 -9.74
CA HIS A 178 10.79 11.98 -10.48
C HIS A 178 10.07 10.75 -11.03
N ALA A 179 9.69 10.82 -12.31
CA ALA A 179 9.00 9.75 -13.03
C ALA A 179 9.76 8.39 -13.05
N ARG A 180 10.99 8.35 -12.56
CA ARG A 180 11.85 7.15 -12.54
C ARG A 180 11.72 6.26 -11.31
N ASN A 181 11.09 6.71 -10.22
CA ASN A 181 11.09 5.98 -8.95
C ASN A 181 9.89 5.04 -8.76
N TYR A 182 9.03 4.90 -9.76
CA TYR A 182 7.82 4.07 -9.64
C TYR A 182 7.98 2.64 -10.18
N LEU A 183 9.14 2.29 -10.75
CA LEU A 183 9.33 1.01 -11.46
C LEU A 183 10.54 0.18 -10.99
N GLU A 184 11.32 0.62 -10.02
CA GLU A 184 12.53 -0.09 -9.60
C GLU A 184 12.47 -0.55 -8.15
N LEU A 185 11.58 -1.49 -7.86
CA LEU A 185 11.72 -2.44 -6.76
C LEU A 185 11.41 -3.83 -7.31
N ASN A 186 12.27 -4.31 -8.21
CA ASN A 186 12.40 -5.72 -8.55
C ASN A 186 13.40 -6.39 -7.64
#